data_68c30229333599177f8b70e7bfa902ee
#
_entry.id   68c30229333599177f8b70e7bfa902ee
#
_cell.length_a   1.000
_cell.length_b   1.000
_cell.length_c   1.000
_cell.angle_alpha   90.00
_cell.angle_beta   90.00
_cell.angle_gamma   90.00
#
_symmetry.space_group_name_H-M   'P 1'
#
loop_
_entity.id
_entity.type
_entity.pdbx_description
1 polymer ?
#
loop_
_entity_poly.entity_id
_entity_poly.type
_entity_poly.pdbx_seq_one_letter_code
_entity_poly.pdbx_strand_id
1 'polypeptide(L)'
;EFLMGRALGNNLINMTAYEDVKEALDELGIDLNFVEDQEPDPALGNGGLGRLAACFLDSLASLGYAAYGCGIRYRYGMFKQKIENGYQVEKPDNWLKYGNPFELRRPEYAKEIRFGGNIRVEYDDETGKTLFKQENYESVLAVPYDYPIVGYDNNQVNTLRIWDAEP
;
A
#
# COMPACT_ATOMS: atom_id res chain seq x y z
N GLU A 1 -1.88 3.29 -7.63
CA GLU A 1 -3.20 2.67 -7.94
C GLU A 1 -3.13 1.14 -8.05
N PHE A 2 -2.49 0.49 -7.10
CA PHE A 2 -2.65 -0.94 -6.97
C PHE A 2 -4.11 -1.24 -6.61
N LEU A 3 -4.74 -2.18 -7.33
CA LEU A 3 -6.15 -2.50 -7.15
C LEU A 3 -6.34 -3.38 -5.90
N MET A 4 -6.32 -2.78 -4.73
CA MET A 4 -6.44 -3.49 -3.44
C MET A 4 -7.80 -4.18 -3.29
N GLY A 5 -8.88 -3.59 -3.79
CA GLY A 5 -10.20 -4.19 -3.82
C GLY A 5 -10.32 -5.39 -4.76
N ARG A 6 -9.36 -5.58 -5.64
CA ARG A 6 -9.25 -6.75 -6.52
C ARG A 6 -8.24 -7.78 -6.03
N ALA A 7 -7.63 -7.57 -4.85
CA ALA A 7 -6.54 -8.42 -4.36
C ALA A 7 -7.00 -9.87 -4.15
N LEU A 8 -8.22 -10.12 -3.68
CA LEU A 8 -8.73 -11.48 -3.49
C LEU A 8 -8.70 -12.27 -4.79
N GLY A 9 -9.45 -11.82 -5.80
CA GLY A 9 -9.54 -12.51 -7.09
C GLY A 9 -8.20 -12.60 -7.82
N ASN A 10 -7.42 -11.51 -7.84
CA ASN A 10 -6.09 -11.52 -8.46
C ASN A 10 -5.15 -12.52 -7.80
N ASN A 11 -5.15 -12.59 -6.47
CA ASN A 11 -4.31 -13.55 -5.75
C ASN A 11 -4.77 -14.99 -6.02
N LEU A 12 -6.07 -15.26 -6.03
CA LEU A 12 -6.61 -16.59 -6.36
C LEU A 12 -6.21 -17.04 -7.78
N ILE A 13 -6.30 -16.13 -8.75
CA ILE A 13 -5.86 -16.38 -10.14
C ILE A 13 -4.36 -16.65 -10.17
N ASN A 14 -3.56 -15.79 -9.54
CA ASN A 14 -2.10 -15.89 -9.55
C ASN A 14 -1.60 -17.15 -8.85
N MET A 15 -2.30 -17.61 -7.82
CA MET A 15 -2.01 -18.85 -7.11
C MET A 15 -2.62 -20.10 -7.78
N THR A 16 -3.31 -19.94 -8.91
CA THR A 16 -4.02 -21.02 -9.62
C THR A 16 -5.08 -21.73 -8.76
N ALA A 17 -5.65 -21.04 -7.79
CA ALA A 17 -6.61 -21.56 -6.81
C ALA A 17 -8.05 -21.02 -7.01
N TYR A 18 -8.30 -20.26 -8.07
CA TYR A 18 -9.58 -19.57 -8.26
C TYR A 18 -10.76 -20.54 -8.36
N GLU A 19 -10.64 -21.56 -9.19
CA GLU A 19 -11.74 -22.53 -9.40
C GLU A 19 -11.99 -23.38 -8.15
N ASP A 20 -10.94 -23.82 -7.45
CA ASP A 20 -11.06 -24.62 -6.23
C ASP A 20 -11.77 -23.84 -5.11
N VAL A 21 -11.40 -22.57 -4.94
CA VAL A 21 -12.05 -21.70 -3.93
C VAL A 21 -13.47 -21.35 -4.32
N LYS A 22 -13.72 -21.12 -5.60
CA LYS A 22 -15.07 -20.87 -6.11
C LYS A 22 -15.99 -22.08 -5.85
N GLU A 23 -15.55 -23.30 -6.18
CA GLU A 23 -16.30 -24.53 -5.92
C GLU A 23 -16.59 -24.71 -4.43
N ALA A 24 -15.59 -24.51 -3.58
CA ALA A 24 -15.76 -24.61 -2.12
C ALA A 24 -16.76 -23.57 -1.56
N LEU A 25 -16.77 -22.34 -2.10
CA LEU A 25 -17.75 -21.32 -1.70
C LEU A 25 -19.15 -21.63 -2.23
N ASP A 26 -19.26 -22.13 -3.46
CA ASP A 26 -20.54 -22.55 -4.05
C ASP A 26 -21.20 -23.66 -3.21
N GLU A 27 -20.42 -24.62 -2.67
CA GLU A 27 -20.92 -25.65 -1.74
C GLU A 27 -21.48 -25.05 -0.43
N LEU A 28 -20.96 -23.90 -0.01
CA LEU A 28 -21.46 -23.16 1.15
C LEU A 28 -22.61 -22.19 0.80
N GLY A 29 -23.01 -22.13 -0.46
CA GLY A 29 -24.02 -21.19 -0.95
C GLY A 29 -23.55 -19.73 -1.03
N ILE A 30 -22.23 -19.51 -1.16
CA ILE A 30 -21.61 -18.19 -1.22
C ILE A 30 -21.10 -17.92 -2.65
N ASP A 31 -21.54 -16.84 -3.26
CA ASP A 31 -21.04 -16.41 -4.57
C ASP A 31 -19.70 -15.66 -4.39
N LEU A 32 -18.62 -16.18 -4.98
CA LEU A 32 -17.29 -15.57 -4.93
C LEU A 32 -17.29 -14.16 -5.51
N ASN A 33 -18.01 -13.90 -6.62
CA ASN A 33 -18.07 -12.56 -7.21
C ASN A 33 -18.72 -11.56 -6.25
N PHE A 34 -19.73 -11.98 -5.50
CA PHE A 34 -20.35 -11.14 -4.47
C PHE A 34 -19.34 -10.81 -3.35
N VAL A 35 -18.49 -11.76 -2.96
CA VAL A 35 -17.45 -11.54 -1.94
C VAL A 35 -16.40 -10.55 -2.47
N GLU A 36 -15.94 -10.74 -3.70
CA GLU A 36 -14.96 -9.83 -4.34
C GLU A 36 -15.45 -8.38 -4.41
N ASP A 37 -16.74 -8.18 -4.68
CA ASP A 37 -17.35 -6.85 -4.81
C ASP A 37 -17.52 -6.12 -3.45
N GLN A 38 -17.27 -6.79 -2.31
CA GLN A 38 -17.36 -6.14 -0.99
C GLN A 38 -16.17 -5.21 -0.70
N GLU A 39 -15.02 -5.42 -1.35
CA GLU A 39 -13.82 -4.63 -1.14
C GLU A 39 -13.69 -3.55 -2.22
N PRO A 40 -13.93 -2.27 -1.88
CA PRO A 40 -13.75 -1.19 -2.85
C PRO A 40 -12.27 -0.92 -3.10
N ASP A 41 -11.92 -0.55 -4.33
CA ASP A 41 -10.59 -0.06 -4.64
C ASP A 41 -10.37 1.34 -4.04
N PRO A 42 -9.32 1.56 -3.24
CA PRO A 42 -8.99 2.89 -2.76
C PRO A 42 -8.37 3.72 -3.90
N ALA A 43 -8.79 4.97 -4.01
CA ALA A 43 -8.27 5.88 -5.02
C ALA A 43 -6.93 6.51 -4.57
N LEU A 44 -5.86 5.72 -4.51
CA LEU A 44 -4.52 6.15 -4.07
C LEU A 44 -3.62 6.67 -5.19
N GLY A 45 -4.11 6.73 -6.40
CA GLY A 45 -3.48 7.35 -7.56
C GLY A 45 -4.52 8.09 -8.38
N ASN A 46 -4.10 8.94 -9.31
CA ASN A 46 -5.03 9.79 -10.08
C ASN A 46 -4.95 9.60 -11.59
N GLY A 47 -4.31 8.53 -12.08
CA GLY A 47 -4.23 8.28 -13.52
C GLY A 47 -3.16 7.26 -13.91
N GLY A 48 -2.66 7.40 -15.14
CA GLY A 48 -1.81 6.42 -15.80
C GLY A 48 -0.52 6.06 -15.08
N LEU A 49 0.13 7.02 -14.41
CA LEU A 49 1.38 6.76 -13.70
C LEU A 49 1.17 5.81 -12.50
N GLY A 50 0.13 6.04 -11.71
CA GLY A 50 -0.19 5.18 -10.58
C GLY A 50 -0.55 3.76 -11.02
N ARG A 51 -1.37 3.63 -12.07
CA ARG A 51 -1.72 2.32 -12.63
C ARG A 51 -0.53 1.62 -13.28
N LEU A 52 0.36 2.36 -13.96
CA LEU A 52 1.57 1.81 -14.55
C LEU A 52 2.49 1.19 -13.50
N ALA A 53 2.69 1.86 -12.36
CA ALA A 53 3.45 1.31 -11.24
C ALA A 53 2.86 -0.01 -10.72
N ALA A 54 1.53 -0.09 -10.58
CA ALA A 54 0.84 -1.33 -10.21
C ALA A 54 1.07 -2.46 -11.23
N CYS A 55 0.95 -2.17 -12.52
CA CYS A 55 1.21 -3.15 -13.59
C CYS A 55 2.67 -3.63 -13.57
N PHE A 56 3.63 -2.75 -13.28
CA PHE A 56 5.04 -3.16 -13.17
C PHE A 56 5.27 -4.09 -11.97
N LEU A 57 4.63 -3.83 -10.82
CA LEU A 57 4.74 -4.71 -9.66
C LEU A 57 4.22 -6.12 -9.97
N ASP A 58 3.05 -6.22 -10.59
CA ASP A 58 2.47 -7.50 -11.01
C ASP A 58 3.38 -8.23 -12.02
N SER A 59 3.88 -7.50 -13.01
CA SER A 59 4.76 -8.07 -14.04
C SER A 59 6.07 -8.56 -13.44
N LEU A 60 6.70 -7.79 -12.54
CA LEU A 60 7.95 -8.19 -11.90
C LEU A 60 7.76 -9.44 -11.03
N ALA A 61 6.67 -9.54 -10.29
CA ALA A 61 6.35 -10.72 -9.50
C ALA A 61 6.13 -11.95 -10.40
N SER A 62 5.33 -11.81 -11.48
CA SER A 62 5.04 -12.90 -12.42
C SER A 62 6.26 -13.35 -13.22
N LEU A 63 7.23 -12.46 -13.45
CA LEU A 63 8.51 -12.79 -14.09
C LEU A 63 9.57 -13.30 -13.10
N GLY A 64 9.25 -13.41 -11.82
CA GLY A 64 10.16 -13.92 -10.79
C GLY A 64 11.25 -12.94 -10.34
N TYR A 65 11.12 -11.66 -10.64
CA TYR A 65 12.05 -10.64 -10.16
C TYR A 65 11.70 -10.18 -8.75
N ALA A 66 12.69 -10.19 -7.85
CA ALA A 66 12.55 -9.60 -6.53
C ALA A 66 12.45 -8.07 -6.64
N ALA A 67 11.32 -7.51 -6.21
CA ALA A 67 11.04 -6.09 -6.31
C ALA A 67 10.25 -5.56 -5.10
N TYR A 68 10.46 -4.27 -4.80
CA TYR A 68 9.69 -3.53 -3.81
C TYR A 68 9.09 -2.29 -4.45
N GLY A 69 7.80 -2.08 -4.26
CA GLY A 69 7.17 -0.79 -4.46
C GLY A 69 7.20 0.01 -3.16
N CYS A 70 7.41 1.32 -3.24
CA CYS A 70 7.37 2.21 -2.09
C CYS A 70 6.46 3.39 -2.39
N GLY A 71 5.65 3.79 -1.42
CA GLY A 71 4.72 4.91 -1.58
C GLY A 71 4.24 5.45 -0.25
N ILE A 72 3.30 6.38 -0.31
CA ILE A 72 2.65 6.99 0.84
C ILE A 72 1.31 6.30 1.08
N ARG A 73 1.04 5.95 2.33
CA ARG A 73 -0.28 5.48 2.77
C ARG A 73 -1.16 6.69 3.04
N TYR A 74 -1.84 7.15 2.01
CA TYR A 74 -2.77 8.27 2.15
C TYR A 74 -3.91 7.89 3.09
N ARG A 75 -4.23 8.78 4.01
CA ARG A 75 -5.33 8.58 4.98
C ARG A 75 -6.69 8.54 4.30
N TYR A 76 -6.83 9.28 3.20
CA TYR A 76 -8.01 9.32 2.36
C TYR A 76 -7.62 9.08 0.92
N GLY A 77 -8.47 8.38 0.17
CA GLY A 77 -8.35 8.36 -1.28
C GLY A 77 -8.57 9.74 -1.88
N MET A 78 -8.42 9.87 -3.20
CA MET A 78 -8.54 11.14 -3.91
C MET A 78 -9.84 11.87 -3.54
N PHE A 79 -10.98 11.24 -3.76
CA PHE A 79 -12.31 11.60 -3.24
C PHE A 79 -13.32 10.52 -3.63
N LYS A 80 -14.42 10.46 -2.89
CA LYS A 80 -15.59 9.67 -3.26
C LYS A 80 -16.56 10.54 -4.04
N GLN A 81 -16.82 10.15 -5.28
CA GLN A 81 -17.75 10.85 -6.16
C GLN A 81 -19.20 10.47 -5.83
N LYS A 82 -20.06 11.47 -5.69
CA LYS A 82 -21.51 11.32 -5.56
C LYS A 82 -22.24 12.22 -6.52
N ILE A 83 -23.47 11.87 -6.85
CA ILE A 83 -24.39 12.74 -7.59
C ILE A 83 -25.50 13.17 -6.63
N GLU A 84 -25.59 14.46 -6.39
CA GLU A 84 -26.62 15.07 -5.56
C GLU A 84 -27.34 16.16 -6.37
N ASN A 85 -28.66 16.06 -6.51
CA ASN A 85 -29.49 16.99 -7.31
C ASN A 85 -29.02 17.18 -8.78
N GLY A 86 -28.48 16.11 -9.38
CA GLY A 86 -27.98 16.13 -10.76
C GLY A 86 -26.55 16.69 -10.92
N TYR A 87 -25.89 17.06 -9.83
CA TYR A 87 -24.52 17.57 -9.83
C TYR A 87 -23.57 16.61 -9.14
N GLN A 88 -22.32 16.57 -9.63
CA GLN A 88 -21.25 15.86 -8.96
C GLN A 88 -20.88 16.56 -7.64
N VAL A 89 -20.74 15.77 -6.58
CA VAL A 89 -20.29 16.23 -5.27
C VAL A 89 -19.16 15.32 -4.80
N GLU A 90 -18.04 15.89 -4.39
CA GLU A 90 -16.89 15.18 -3.84
C GLU A 90 -17.07 15.03 -2.32
N LYS A 91 -16.85 13.83 -1.82
CA LYS A 91 -16.83 13.51 -0.40
C LYS A 91 -15.49 12.88 -0.03
N PRO A 92 -15.04 13.00 1.22
CA PRO A 92 -13.85 12.29 1.68
C PRO A 92 -13.99 10.79 1.46
N ASP A 93 -12.97 10.18 0.84
CA ASP A 93 -12.90 8.74 0.64
C ASP A 93 -12.15 8.09 1.81
N ASN A 94 -12.89 7.72 2.85
CA ASN A 94 -12.35 7.06 4.03
C ASN A 94 -12.23 5.54 3.77
N TRP A 95 -11.30 5.15 2.92
CA TRP A 95 -11.09 3.76 2.50
C TRP A 95 -10.62 2.84 3.63
N LEU A 96 -10.04 3.40 4.70
CA LEU A 96 -9.56 2.65 5.88
C LEU A 96 -10.61 2.47 6.97
N LYS A 97 -11.85 2.95 6.75
CA LYS A 97 -12.90 2.94 7.78
C LYS A 97 -13.15 1.57 8.42
N TYR A 98 -13.02 0.51 7.65
CA TYR A 98 -13.25 -0.87 8.10
C TYR A 98 -11.96 -1.69 8.20
N GLY A 99 -10.80 -1.04 8.12
CA GLY A 99 -9.50 -1.70 8.00
C GLY A 99 -9.26 -2.23 6.59
N ASN A 100 -8.13 -2.92 6.43
CA ASN A 100 -7.80 -3.61 5.18
C ASN A 100 -7.18 -4.98 5.51
N PRO A 101 -7.82 -6.09 5.13
CA PRO A 101 -7.34 -7.43 5.47
C PRO A 101 -6.05 -7.82 4.74
N PHE A 102 -5.69 -7.13 3.66
CA PHE A 102 -4.51 -7.43 2.85
C PHE A 102 -3.26 -6.68 3.30
N GLU A 103 -3.35 -5.73 4.24
CA GLU A 103 -2.20 -5.01 4.73
C GLU A 103 -1.62 -5.61 6.02
N LEU A 104 -0.30 -5.63 6.10
CA LEU A 104 0.44 -6.01 7.28
C LEU A 104 1.23 -4.81 7.81
N ARG A 105 0.83 -4.28 8.96
CA ARG A 105 1.57 -3.21 9.66
C ARG A 105 2.89 -3.75 10.19
N ARG A 106 4.00 -3.08 9.90
CA ARG A 106 5.37 -3.51 10.20
C ARG A 106 6.08 -2.51 11.14
N PRO A 107 5.65 -2.40 12.40
CA PRO A 107 6.23 -1.43 13.34
C PRO A 107 7.72 -1.67 13.61
N GLU A 108 8.22 -2.89 13.43
CA GLU A 108 9.64 -3.25 13.56
C GLU A 108 10.54 -2.56 12.52
N TYR A 109 9.96 -2.03 11.44
CA TYR A 109 10.67 -1.25 10.42
C TYR A 109 10.39 0.25 10.50
N ALA A 110 9.69 0.71 11.54
CA ALA A 110 9.41 2.13 11.72
C ALA A 110 10.69 2.97 11.75
N LYS A 111 10.62 4.18 11.22
CA LYS A 111 11.73 5.14 11.15
C LYS A 111 11.30 6.50 11.66
N GLU A 112 12.09 7.08 12.53
CA GLU A 112 11.96 8.49 12.89
C GLU A 112 12.42 9.34 11.70
N ILE A 113 11.55 10.22 11.23
CA ILE A 113 11.85 11.21 10.19
C ILE A 113 11.79 12.59 10.81
N ARG A 114 12.85 13.36 10.60
CA ARG A 114 13.03 14.67 11.22
C ARG A 114 12.83 15.78 10.21
N PHE A 115 12.00 16.74 10.55
CA PHE A 115 11.67 17.88 9.69
C PHE A 115 12.13 19.19 10.32
N GLY A 116 12.66 20.09 9.49
CA GLY A 116 13.08 21.42 9.93
C GLY A 116 14.28 21.40 10.89
N GLY A 117 14.29 22.36 11.83
CA GLY A 117 15.37 22.53 12.79
C GLY A 117 16.64 23.17 12.20
N ASN A 118 17.74 23.03 12.93
CA ASN A 118 19.03 23.58 12.57
C ASN A 118 20.07 22.45 12.54
N ILE A 119 21.06 22.59 11.68
CA ILE A 119 22.21 21.67 11.64
C ILE A 119 23.33 22.29 12.45
N ARG A 120 23.75 21.61 13.52
CA ARG A 120 24.97 21.88 14.25
C ARG A 120 26.09 21.01 13.70
N VAL A 121 27.18 21.66 13.37
CA VAL A 121 28.37 20.98 12.89
C VAL A 121 29.38 20.88 14.04
N GLU A 122 29.81 19.67 14.37
CA GLU A 122 30.82 19.36 15.36
C GLU A 122 31.97 18.63 14.69
N TYR A 123 33.20 18.91 15.16
CA TYR A 123 34.38 18.18 14.75
C TYR A 123 34.77 17.22 15.87
N ASP A 124 34.91 15.96 15.52
CA ASP A 124 35.34 14.91 16.44
C ASP A 124 36.86 14.74 16.30
N ASP A 125 37.61 15.25 17.28
CA ASP A 125 39.08 15.23 17.29
C ASP A 125 39.63 13.79 17.39
N GLU A 126 38.91 12.85 17.99
CA GLU A 126 39.33 11.46 18.14
C GLU A 126 39.28 10.68 16.83
N THR A 127 38.21 10.88 16.07
CA THR A 127 37.99 10.16 14.81
C THR A 127 38.36 10.95 13.57
N GLY A 128 38.66 12.26 13.72
CA GLY A 128 38.95 13.19 12.63
C GLY A 128 37.76 13.45 11.71
N LYS A 129 36.54 13.21 12.16
CA LYS A 129 35.31 13.32 11.35
C LYS A 129 34.49 14.55 11.72
N THR A 130 33.88 15.14 10.72
CA THR A 130 32.87 16.17 10.91
C THR A 130 31.53 15.48 11.13
N LEU A 131 30.86 15.80 12.22
CA LEU A 131 29.55 15.29 12.60
C LEU A 131 28.48 16.37 12.35
N PHE A 132 27.37 15.98 11.77
CA PHE A 132 26.22 16.84 11.54
C PHE A 132 25.09 16.40 12.47
N LYS A 133 24.72 17.25 13.43
CA LYS A 133 23.61 16.99 14.35
C LYS A 133 22.44 17.90 14.02
N GLN A 134 21.28 17.31 13.83
CA GLN A 134 20.05 18.08 13.67
C GLN A 134 19.44 18.37 15.06
N GLU A 135 19.16 19.65 15.33
CA GLU A 135 18.60 20.14 16.59
C GLU A 135 17.32 20.94 16.33
N ASN A 136 16.42 21.00 17.31
CA ASN A 136 15.15 21.75 17.25
C ASN A 136 14.27 21.35 16.07
N TYR A 137 14.24 20.05 15.76
CA TYR A 137 13.42 19.46 14.70
C TYR A 137 12.06 18.98 15.24
N GLU A 138 11.12 18.83 14.34
CA GLU A 138 9.90 18.08 14.58
C GLU A 138 10.12 16.64 14.05
N SER A 139 9.68 15.65 14.80
CA SER A 139 9.77 14.25 14.36
C SER A 139 8.43 13.65 14.08
N VAL A 140 8.41 12.77 13.09
CA VAL A 140 7.26 11.94 12.72
C VAL A 140 7.74 10.51 12.61
N LEU A 141 6.97 9.58 13.14
CA LEU A 141 7.26 8.16 12.99
C LEU A 141 6.67 7.66 11.67
N ALA A 142 7.54 7.31 10.73
CA ALA A 142 7.13 6.66 9.48
C ALA A 142 6.98 5.16 9.73
N VAL A 143 5.75 4.65 9.69
CA VAL A 143 5.42 3.25 9.92
C VAL A 143 5.00 2.59 8.61
N PRO A 144 5.68 1.51 8.17
CA PRO A 144 5.33 0.87 6.92
C PRO A 144 4.20 -0.14 7.08
N TYR A 145 3.41 -0.26 6.00
CA TYR A 145 2.37 -1.24 5.78
C TYR A 145 2.70 -1.99 4.49
N ASP A 146 2.80 -3.29 4.57
CA ASP A 146 3.17 -4.16 3.45
C ASP A 146 1.95 -4.81 2.82
N TYR A 147 1.90 -4.79 1.49
CA TYR A 147 0.93 -5.51 0.68
C TYR A 147 1.66 -6.58 -0.14
N PRO A 148 1.28 -7.84 -0.07
CA PRO A 148 1.86 -8.89 -0.90
C PRO A 148 1.41 -8.74 -2.35
N ILE A 149 2.35 -8.83 -3.26
CA ILE A 149 2.16 -8.86 -4.72
C ILE A 149 2.54 -10.25 -5.19
N VAL A 150 1.56 -11.09 -5.42
CA VAL A 150 1.75 -12.50 -5.77
C VAL A 150 2.02 -12.64 -7.27
N GLY A 151 3.08 -13.37 -7.64
CA GLY A 151 3.37 -13.69 -9.02
C GLY A 151 2.46 -14.79 -9.58
N TYR A 152 2.22 -14.77 -10.89
CA TYR A 152 1.39 -15.77 -11.54
C TYR A 152 2.10 -17.11 -11.67
N ASP A 153 1.47 -18.16 -11.15
CA ASP A 153 1.92 -19.57 -11.22
C ASP A 153 3.40 -19.76 -10.84
N ASN A 154 3.85 -19.03 -9.80
CA ASN A 154 5.19 -19.15 -9.26
C ASN A 154 5.20 -18.88 -7.73
N ASN A 155 6.36 -19.05 -7.09
CA ASN A 155 6.52 -18.83 -5.66
C ASN A 155 7.03 -17.42 -5.31
N GLN A 156 7.03 -16.48 -6.28
CA GLN A 156 7.47 -15.12 -6.02
C GLN A 156 6.36 -14.30 -5.37
N VAL A 157 6.68 -13.69 -4.23
CA VAL A 157 5.85 -12.68 -3.59
C VAL A 157 6.67 -11.43 -3.39
N ASN A 158 6.31 -10.38 -4.08
CA ASN A 158 6.90 -9.05 -3.94
C ASN A 158 6.12 -8.23 -2.91
N THR A 159 6.64 -7.07 -2.54
CA THR A 159 6.03 -6.21 -1.53
C THR A 159 5.78 -4.82 -2.08
N LEU A 160 4.54 -4.35 -1.97
CA LEU A 160 4.24 -2.93 -2.01
C LEU A 160 4.24 -2.41 -0.57
N ARG A 161 5.23 -1.57 -0.23
CA ARG A 161 5.35 -0.94 1.09
C ARG A 161 4.90 0.51 1.02
N ILE A 162 3.84 0.82 1.74
CA ILE A 162 3.36 2.19 1.86
C ILE A 162 3.53 2.67 3.30
N TRP A 163 3.94 3.94 3.46
CA TRP A 163 4.34 4.51 4.72
C TRP A 163 3.27 5.45 5.26
N ASP A 164 2.86 5.20 6.49
CA ASP A 164 1.99 6.10 7.27
C ASP A 164 2.83 7.00 8.17
N ALA A 165 2.32 8.19 8.44
CA ALA A 165 2.91 9.15 9.36
C ALA A 165 2.17 9.07 10.70
N GLU A 166 2.81 8.50 11.70
CA GLU A 166 2.30 8.43 13.06
C GLU A 166 3.01 9.46 13.96
N PRO A 167 2.32 10.06 14.96
CA PRO A 167 2.92 11.02 15.89
C PRO A 167 3.97 10.40 16.81
#